data_9a2c4e2ee9b47f4a0e35d9887513410c
#
_entry.id   9a2c4e2ee9b47f4a0e35d9887513410c
#
_cell.length_a   1.000
_cell.length_b   1.000
_cell.length_c   1.000
_cell.angle_alpha   90.00
_cell.angle_beta   90.00
_cell.angle_gamma   90.00
#
_symmetry.space_group_name_H-M   'P 1'
#
loop_
_entity.id
_entity.type
_entity.pdbx_description
1 polymer ?
#
loop_
_entity_poly.entity_id
_entity_poly.type
_entity_poly.pdbx_seq_one_letter_code
_entity_poly.pdbx_strand_id
1 'polypeptide(L)'
;MSQTVRIASLLLLATLSGVALAQSSSGLTVVNTRPVIDRKSTLNPPSAPSNLTAHDNGIQYHGGPVMSTPQGVNVYFIWYGDWSSPSDTAAQSIVTDFIKNLGGSPYFNMNTTYYDYGAGGPDPVRNRVNYISSTTDNYSRGTALSDQDVGSIFEQTIASGKFPLDQNGAYFVITSADVDETSGSCTTYCAWHGVDVLTPFRSTGSALRSPSSVNVPVAFVGNPDRCPAFCAWQDELPTPNNNVAGDGLVNMIAHELSETVSDPRGTAWYSFNQKPKGQENGDLCQWTFGQTTNLPNGSFYNVTLGDRNYLLQRIWVNALGGYCSLSWVNGAN
;
A
#
# COMPACT_ATOMS: atom_id res chain seq x y z
N MET A 1 4.38 69.32 48.88
CA MET A 1 5.38 68.47 48.22
C MET A 1 4.67 67.22 47.74
N SER A 2 4.30 67.21 46.48
CA SER A 2 3.59 66.08 45.85
C SER A 2 4.56 65.35 44.94
N GLN A 3 4.79 64.06 45.22
CA GLN A 3 5.60 63.22 44.35
C GLN A 3 4.68 62.45 43.40
N THR A 4 4.88 62.72 42.14
CA THR A 4 4.19 62.06 41.01
C THR A 4 4.96 60.78 40.68
N VAL A 5 4.35 59.61 40.91
CA VAL A 5 4.86 58.31 40.48
C VAL A 5 4.48 58.10 39.00
N ARG A 6 5.48 58.01 38.12
CA ARG A 6 5.28 57.59 36.71
C ARG A 6 5.34 56.09 36.61
N ILE A 7 4.21 55.47 36.23
CA ILE A 7 4.15 54.04 35.88
C ILE A 7 4.55 53.92 34.41
N ALA A 8 5.65 53.28 34.14
CA ALA A 8 6.06 52.91 32.78
C ALA A 8 5.43 51.59 32.40
N SER A 9 4.46 51.63 31.47
CA SER A 9 3.89 50.43 30.88
C SER A 9 4.85 49.84 29.85
N LEU A 10 5.41 48.68 30.15
CA LEU A 10 6.15 47.87 29.18
C LEU A 10 5.16 47.13 28.27
N LEU A 11 5.05 47.55 27.03
CA LEU A 11 4.38 46.78 26.00
C LEU A 11 5.33 45.64 25.56
N LEU A 12 4.96 44.39 25.93
CA LEU A 12 5.58 43.19 25.38
C LEU A 12 5.02 42.96 23.95
N LEU A 13 5.78 43.31 22.90
CA LEU A 13 5.50 42.87 21.55
C LEU A 13 5.85 41.36 21.45
N ALA A 14 4.82 40.51 21.44
CA ALA A 14 4.98 39.13 21.04
C ALA A 14 5.10 39.09 19.51
N THR A 15 6.31 38.88 19.01
CA THR A 15 6.54 38.57 17.59
C THR A 15 6.09 37.12 17.35
N LEU A 16 4.93 36.94 16.76
CA LEU A 16 4.55 35.66 16.15
C LEU A 16 5.51 35.43 14.97
N SER A 17 6.51 34.60 15.19
CA SER A 17 7.31 34.03 14.11
C SER A 17 6.44 33.03 13.39
N GLY A 18 5.78 33.47 12.32
CA GLY A 18 5.13 32.56 11.38
C GLY A 18 6.20 31.66 10.76
N VAL A 19 6.16 30.39 11.11
CA VAL A 19 6.92 29.37 10.37
C VAL A 19 6.27 29.25 9.00
N ALA A 20 6.88 29.87 8.00
CA ALA A 20 6.54 29.60 6.62
C ALA A 20 6.96 28.15 6.34
N LEU A 21 5.97 27.25 6.24
CA LEU A 21 6.17 25.93 5.67
C LEU A 21 6.55 26.14 4.20
N ALA A 22 7.81 25.94 3.88
CA ALA A 22 8.23 25.82 2.49
C ALA A 22 7.50 24.60 1.92
N GLN A 23 6.67 24.81 0.88
CA GLN A 23 6.13 23.73 0.10
C GLN A 23 7.31 22.99 -0.55
N SER A 24 7.62 21.80 -0.06
CA SER A 24 8.45 20.88 -0.81
C SER A 24 7.63 20.40 -2.01
N SER A 25 8.20 20.47 -3.19
CA SER A 25 7.63 19.77 -4.33
C SER A 25 7.69 18.27 -3.99
N SER A 26 6.53 17.62 -3.88
CA SER A 26 6.45 16.18 -3.63
C SER A 26 7.25 15.44 -4.71
N GLY A 27 8.13 14.55 -4.27
CA GLY A 27 8.92 13.70 -5.13
C GLY A 27 8.25 12.34 -5.40
N LEU A 28 6.91 12.25 -5.28
CA LEU A 28 6.19 11.01 -5.51
C LEU A 28 6.40 10.53 -6.95
N THR A 29 6.96 9.35 -7.08
CA THR A 29 7.04 8.60 -8.32
C THR A 29 6.10 7.40 -8.18
N VAL A 30 4.98 7.42 -8.90
CA VAL A 30 4.10 6.25 -8.99
C VAL A 30 4.82 5.18 -9.78
N VAL A 31 5.03 4.02 -9.17
CA VAL A 31 5.53 2.84 -9.86
C VAL A 31 4.41 2.38 -10.77
N ASN A 32 4.71 2.25 -12.05
CA ASN A 32 3.70 2.18 -13.10
C ASN A 32 3.14 0.76 -13.24
N THR A 33 2.43 0.31 -12.25
CA THR A 33 1.68 -0.95 -12.26
C THR A 33 0.22 -0.64 -12.00
N ARG A 34 -0.43 -0.12 -13.03
CA ARG A 34 -1.87 0.15 -13.00
C ARG A 34 -2.56 -1.06 -13.60
N PRO A 35 -3.18 -1.93 -12.80
CA PRO A 35 -3.86 -3.10 -13.33
C PRO A 35 -4.98 -2.65 -14.26
N VAL A 36 -4.85 -2.99 -15.55
CA VAL A 36 -5.94 -2.87 -16.50
C VAL A 36 -6.92 -3.99 -16.23
N ILE A 37 -8.07 -3.66 -15.68
CA ILE A 37 -9.10 -4.63 -15.35
C ILE A 37 -9.84 -5.04 -16.59
N ASP A 38 -9.53 -6.21 -17.17
CA ASP A 38 -10.41 -6.89 -18.12
C ASP A 38 -11.16 -8.02 -17.40
N ARG A 39 -12.37 -7.73 -16.92
CA ARG A 39 -13.26 -8.70 -16.26
C ARG A 39 -13.69 -9.86 -17.14
N LYS A 40 -13.54 -9.77 -18.44
CA LYS A 40 -14.00 -10.82 -19.38
C LYS A 40 -13.05 -12.00 -19.51
N SER A 41 -11.78 -11.88 -19.07
CA SER A 41 -10.78 -12.94 -19.21
C SER A 41 -10.66 -13.86 -17.98
N THR A 42 -11.43 -13.63 -16.91
CA THR A 42 -11.16 -14.19 -15.58
C THR A 42 -11.65 -15.61 -15.32
N LEU A 43 -12.40 -16.22 -16.22
CA LEU A 43 -12.89 -17.61 -16.05
C LEU A 43 -11.87 -18.68 -16.43
N ASN A 44 -10.81 -18.31 -17.16
CA ASN A 44 -9.68 -19.18 -17.44
C ASN A 44 -8.40 -18.41 -17.16
N PRO A 45 -7.66 -18.74 -16.08
CA PRO A 45 -6.35 -18.14 -15.86
C PRO A 45 -5.49 -18.40 -17.10
N PRO A 46 -4.69 -17.41 -17.55
CA PRO A 46 -3.68 -17.71 -18.54
C PRO A 46 -2.85 -18.88 -18.01
N SER A 47 -2.77 -19.94 -18.78
CA SER A 47 -1.80 -21.01 -18.54
C SER A 47 -0.44 -20.35 -18.46
N ALA A 48 0.38 -20.77 -17.49
CA ALA A 48 1.76 -20.29 -17.39
C ALA A 48 2.37 -20.28 -18.80
N PRO A 49 3.05 -19.20 -19.21
CA PRO A 49 3.60 -19.11 -20.55
C PRO A 49 4.45 -20.34 -20.83
N SER A 50 4.11 -21.10 -21.86
CA SER A 50 4.75 -22.38 -22.20
C SER A 50 6.22 -22.25 -22.68
N ASN A 51 6.77 -21.04 -22.67
CA ASN A 51 8.10 -20.73 -23.25
C ASN A 51 9.09 -20.15 -22.24
N LEU A 52 8.88 -20.35 -20.92
CA LEU A 52 9.85 -19.89 -19.92
C LEU A 52 11.09 -20.77 -19.98
N THR A 53 12.25 -20.15 -20.20
CA THR A 53 13.54 -20.81 -19.98
C THR A 53 13.75 -21.05 -18.50
N ALA A 54 14.59 -22.00 -18.12
CA ALA A 54 14.82 -22.39 -16.70
C ALA A 54 15.28 -21.24 -15.77
N HIS A 55 15.51 -20.05 -16.29
CA HIS A 55 15.93 -18.85 -15.57
C HIS A 55 14.91 -17.69 -15.64
N ASP A 56 13.80 -17.85 -16.36
CA ASP A 56 12.77 -16.83 -16.50
C ASP A 56 11.49 -17.34 -15.85
N ASN A 57 11.25 -16.92 -14.60
CA ASN A 57 10.04 -17.26 -13.85
C ASN A 57 8.85 -16.29 -14.18
N GLY A 58 8.94 -15.52 -15.26
CA GLY A 58 7.92 -14.53 -15.65
C GLY A 58 8.18 -13.13 -15.09
N ILE A 59 8.91 -13.03 -14.00
CA ILE A 59 9.39 -11.79 -13.38
C ILE A 59 10.91 -11.85 -13.29
N GLN A 60 11.58 -10.74 -13.59
CA GLN A 60 13.03 -10.62 -13.56
C GLN A 60 13.47 -9.65 -12.48
N TYR A 61 14.66 -9.94 -11.90
CA TYR A 61 15.33 -9.03 -10.97
C TYR A 61 16.15 -7.97 -11.72
N HIS A 62 15.89 -6.70 -11.40
CA HIS A 62 16.53 -5.54 -12.04
C HIS A 62 17.56 -4.82 -11.16
N GLY A 63 17.90 -5.39 -10.00
CA GLY A 63 19.00 -4.90 -9.15
C GLY A 63 18.59 -3.96 -8.03
N GLY A 64 17.30 -3.58 -7.92
CA GLY A 64 16.78 -2.75 -6.84
C GLY A 64 16.62 -3.52 -5.52
N PRO A 65 16.39 -2.81 -4.40
CA PRO A 65 16.15 -3.45 -3.11
C PRO A 65 14.74 -4.02 -3.04
N VAL A 66 14.58 -5.07 -2.21
CA VAL A 66 13.28 -5.50 -1.68
C VAL A 66 13.16 -5.12 -0.20
N MET A 67 11.98 -5.29 0.41
CA MET A 67 11.82 -5.05 1.85
C MET A 67 12.21 -6.31 2.64
N SER A 68 13.51 -6.54 2.79
CA SER A 68 14.10 -7.77 3.33
C SER A 68 14.48 -7.71 4.81
N THR A 69 14.12 -6.62 5.53
CA THR A 69 14.55 -6.48 6.93
C THR A 69 14.05 -7.63 7.81
N PRO A 70 14.85 -8.12 8.78
CA PRO A 70 14.47 -9.24 9.64
C PRO A 70 13.18 -9.03 10.44
N GLN A 71 12.81 -7.77 10.69
CA GLN A 71 11.60 -7.37 11.39
C GLN A 71 10.33 -7.46 10.51
N GLY A 72 10.50 -7.63 9.19
CA GLY A 72 9.42 -7.59 8.23
C GLY A 72 8.97 -6.15 7.89
N VAL A 73 7.87 -5.99 7.19
CA VAL A 73 7.31 -4.71 6.79
C VAL A 73 6.39 -4.14 7.86
N ASN A 74 6.50 -2.84 8.11
CA ASN A 74 5.61 -2.09 9.00
C ASN A 74 4.51 -1.41 8.16
N VAL A 75 3.24 -1.60 8.51
CA VAL A 75 2.10 -1.08 7.75
C VAL A 75 1.41 0.02 8.53
N TYR A 76 1.17 1.13 7.84
CA TYR A 76 0.50 2.33 8.33
C TYR A 76 -0.69 2.67 7.43
N PHE A 77 -1.85 3.01 8.03
CA PHE A 77 -3.04 3.41 7.28
C PHE A 77 -3.39 4.88 7.52
N ILE A 78 -3.61 5.63 6.45
CA ILE A 78 -4.19 6.97 6.46
C ILE A 78 -5.60 6.84 5.88
N TRP A 79 -6.60 6.87 6.75
CA TRP A 79 -8.00 6.88 6.35
C TRP A 79 -8.37 8.30 5.91
N TYR A 80 -8.41 8.50 4.61
CA TYR A 80 -8.69 9.80 4.00
C TYR A 80 -10.16 9.96 3.67
N GLY A 81 -10.77 11.07 4.11
CA GLY A 81 -12.18 11.36 3.91
C GLY A 81 -13.05 11.04 5.12
N ASP A 82 -14.33 10.83 4.89
CA ASP A 82 -15.31 10.49 5.94
C ASP A 82 -15.48 8.97 6.07
N TRP A 83 -15.08 8.44 7.21
CA TRP A 83 -15.16 7.02 7.60
C TRP A 83 -16.05 6.82 8.81
N SER A 84 -17.04 7.70 9.01
CA SER A 84 -17.84 7.73 10.24
C SER A 84 -19.06 6.80 10.23
N SER A 85 -19.48 6.30 9.08
CA SER A 85 -20.64 5.40 9.02
C SER A 85 -20.36 4.04 9.68
N PRO A 86 -21.36 3.32 10.15
CA PRO A 86 -21.19 1.97 10.69
C PRO A 86 -20.56 0.99 9.68
N SER A 87 -20.90 1.12 8.38
CA SER A 87 -20.31 0.31 7.31
C SER A 87 -18.82 0.60 7.15
N ASP A 88 -18.43 1.88 7.18
CA ASP A 88 -17.03 2.31 7.06
C ASP A 88 -16.20 1.84 8.26
N THR A 89 -16.73 1.96 9.47
CA THR A 89 -16.09 1.45 10.69
C THR A 89 -15.89 -0.07 10.61
N ALA A 90 -16.86 -0.79 10.06
CA ALA A 90 -16.74 -2.24 9.84
C ALA A 90 -15.67 -2.54 8.78
N ALA A 91 -15.60 -1.79 7.68
CA ALA A 91 -14.56 -1.93 6.66
C ALA A 91 -13.16 -1.70 7.24
N GLN A 92 -12.96 -0.65 8.04
CA GLN A 92 -11.70 -0.39 8.74
C GLN A 92 -11.29 -1.55 9.66
N SER A 93 -12.27 -2.15 10.37
CA SER A 93 -12.03 -3.31 11.22
C SER A 93 -11.59 -4.53 10.40
N ILE A 94 -12.27 -4.84 9.28
CA ILE A 94 -11.95 -5.95 8.38
C ILE A 94 -10.52 -5.81 7.85
N VAL A 95 -10.15 -4.63 7.36
CA VAL A 95 -8.82 -4.32 6.82
C VAL A 95 -7.74 -4.43 7.90
N THR A 96 -8.01 -3.89 9.09
CA THR A 96 -7.07 -3.95 10.20
C THR A 96 -6.83 -5.37 10.69
N ASP A 97 -7.90 -6.17 10.81
CA ASP A 97 -7.80 -7.59 11.19
C ASP A 97 -7.03 -8.39 10.14
N PHE A 98 -7.25 -8.11 8.85
CA PHE A 98 -6.50 -8.72 7.77
C PHE A 98 -4.99 -8.52 7.92
N ILE A 99 -4.53 -7.27 8.05
CA ILE A 99 -3.10 -6.96 8.17
C ILE A 99 -2.49 -7.56 9.43
N LYS A 100 -3.20 -7.54 10.55
CA LYS A 100 -2.71 -8.13 11.82
C LYS A 100 -2.48 -9.65 11.72
N ASN A 101 -3.22 -10.34 10.86
CA ASN A 101 -3.14 -11.80 10.70
C ASN A 101 -2.41 -12.23 9.42
N LEU A 102 -1.92 -11.27 8.61
CA LEU A 102 -1.30 -11.56 7.32
C LEU A 102 0.13 -12.13 7.47
N GLY A 103 0.94 -11.55 8.36
CA GLY A 103 2.31 -12.01 8.63
C GLY A 103 2.34 -13.43 9.16
N GLY A 104 3.28 -14.25 8.69
CA GLY A 104 3.38 -15.68 9.03
C GLY A 104 2.40 -16.58 8.26
N SER A 105 1.48 -16.01 7.49
CA SER A 105 0.52 -16.79 6.72
C SER A 105 1.16 -17.47 5.51
N PRO A 106 0.61 -18.60 5.03
CA PRO A 106 1.01 -19.19 3.76
C PRO A 106 0.79 -18.25 2.55
N TYR A 107 -0.19 -17.34 2.65
CA TYR A 107 -0.47 -16.34 1.62
C TYR A 107 0.68 -15.34 1.51
N PHE A 108 1.03 -14.64 2.59
CA PHE A 108 2.11 -13.65 2.53
C PHE A 108 3.49 -14.30 2.31
N ASN A 109 3.63 -15.58 2.64
CA ASN A 109 4.86 -16.35 2.41
C ASN A 109 5.26 -16.43 0.93
N MET A 110 4.33 -16.21 -0.01
CA MET A 110 4.63 -16.13 -1.45
C MET A 110 5.69 -15.04 -1.75
N ASN A 111 5.67 -13.95 -0.98
CA ASN A 111 6.61 -12.85 -1.14
C ASN A 111 8.05 -13.22 -0.73
N THR A 112 8.28 -14.28 0.04
CA THR A 112 9.63 -14.75 0.39
C THR A 112 10.38 -15.35 -0.79
N THR A 113 9.73 -15.53 -1.93
CA THR A 113 10.38 -15.95 -3.18
C THR A 113 11.06 -14.80 -3.92
N TYR A 114 10.89 -13.57 -3.43
CA TYR A 114 11.55 -12.35 -3.93
C TYR A 114 12.68 -11.95 -2.98
N TYR A 115 13.80 -11.53 -3.56
CA TYR A 115 15.01 -11.21 -2.80
C TYR A 115 15.84 -10.12 -3.50
N ASP A 116 16.69 -9.45 -2.77
CA ASP A 116 17.79 -8.68 -3.33
C ASP A 116 19.14 -9.34 -2.98
N TYR A 117 20.23 -8.73 -3.42
CA TYR A 117 21.56 -9.23 -3.11
C TYR A 117 22.26 -8.32 -2.12
N GLY A 118 22.20 -8.68 -0.85
CA GLY A 118 23.01 -8.09 0.19
C GLY A 118 24.47 -8.59 0.16
N ALA A 119 25.30 -8.08 1.07
CA ALA A 119 26.72 -8.45 1.16
C ALA A 119 26.95 -9.97 1.43
N GLY A 120 25.93 -10.67 1.93
CA GLY A 120 25.99 -12.11 2.27
C GLY A 120 25.35 -13.04 1.23
N GLY A 121 24.86 -12.52 0.12
CA GLY A 121 24.09 -13.27 -0.88
C GLY A 121 22.62 -12.85 -0.94
N PRO A 122 21.72 -13.71 -1.47
CA PRO A 122 20.30 -13.40 -1.57
C PRO A 122 19.69 -13.14 -0.18
N ASP A 123 19.02 -11.99 -0.05
CA ASP A 123 18.31 -11.57 1.16
C ASP A 123 16.80 -11.43 0.84
N PRO A 124 15.97 -12.43 1.19
CA PRO A 124 14.58 -12.48 0.79
C PRO A 124 13.69 -11.59 1.64
N VAL A 125 12.57 -11.18 1.06
CA VAL A 125 11.42 -10.63 1.81
C VAL A 125 11.08 -11.58 2.96
N ARG A 126 10.79 -11.04 4.14
CA ARG A 126 10.42 -11.85 5.31
C ARG A 126 8.91 -12.04 5.38
N ASN A 127 8.47 -13.24 5.75
CA ASN A 127 7.05 -13.51 6.00
C ASN A 127 6.61 -12.87 7.33
N ARG A 128 6.74 -11.54 7.42
CA ARG A 128 6.38 -10.74 8.60
C ARG A 128 5.74 -9.44 8.19
N VAL A 129 4.55 -9.19 8.70
CA VAL A 129 3.80 -7.95 8.51
C VAL A 129 3.41 -7.43 9.89
N ASN A 130 3.72 -6.18 10.18
CA ASN A 130 3.40 -5.54 11.44
C ASN A 130 2.42 -4.40 11.18
N TYR A 131 1.18 -4.54 11.62
CA TYR A 131 0.29 -3.38 11.69
C TYR A 131 0.77 -2.46 12.82
N ILE A 132 1.17 -1.24 12.47
CA ILE A 132 1.70 -0.29 13.46
C ILE A 132 0.60 0.61 13.99
N SER A 133 -0.06 1.35 13.10
CA SER A 133 -1.13 2.27 13.50
C SER A 133 -1.91 2.78 12.29
N SER A 134 -3.01 3.48 12.59
CA SER A 134 -3.74 4.27 11.61
C SER A 134 -3.99 5.69 12.10
N THR A 135 -4.22 6.61 11.18
CA THR A 135 -4.67 7.97 11.43
C THR A 135 -5.76 8.37 10.45
N THR A 136 -6.45 9.46 10.72
CA THR A 136 -7.45 10.02 9.81
C THR A 136 -6.96 11.33 9.22
N ASP A 137 -7.35 11.59 7.98
CA ASP A 137 -7.22 12.88 7.30
C ASP A 137 -8.60 13.27 6.74
N ASN A 138 -9.21 14.29 7.34
CA ASN A 138 -10.54 14.76 6.97
C ASN A 138 -10.44 15.75 5.82
N TYR A 139 -10.27 15.23 4.60
CA TYR A 139 -10.28 15.98 3.33
C TYR A 139 -9.26 17.12 3.25
N SER A 140 -8.03 16.95 3.76
CA SER A 140 -7.01 18.02 3.69
C SER A 140 -6.69 18.49 2.27
N ARG A 141 -7.01 17.68 1.26
CA ARG A 141 -6.86 17.95 -0.18
C ARG A 141 -8.19 17.95 -0.95
N GLY A 142 -9.33 17.99 -0.24
CA GLY A 142 -10.66 17.92 -0.87
C GLY A 142 -11.06 16.51 -1.31
N THR A 143 -12.08 16.42 -2.17
CA THR A 143 -12.66 15.15 -2.61
C THR A 143 -12.21 14.71 -4.00
N ALA A 144 -11.39 15.50 -4.69
CA ALA A 144 -10.79 15.16 -5.98
C ALA A 144 -9.26 15.20 -5.83
N LEU A 145 -8.63 14.04 -5.85
CA LEU A 145 -7.20 13.88 -5.62
C LEU A 145 -6.47 13.60 -6.94
N SER A 146 -5.28 14.13 -7.07
CA SER A 146 -4.27 13.66 -8.01
C SER A 146 -3.31 12.68 -7.30
N ASP A 147 -2.50 11.94 -8.07
CA ASP A 147 -1.40 11.13 -7.52
C ASP A 147 -0.52 12.00 -6.58
N GLN A 148 -0.28 13.25 -6.96
CA GLN A 148 0.53 14.17 -6.16
C GLN A 148 -0.14 14.58 -4.84
N ASP A 149 -1.48 14.66 -4.81
CA ASP A 149 -2.20 14.92 -3.57
C ASP A 149 -2.07 13.74 -2.60
N VAL A 150 -2.06 12.51 -3.11
CA VAL A 150 -1.81 11.31 -2.30
C VAL A 150 -0.43 11.38 -1.64
N GLY A 151 0.63 11.72 -2.38
CA GLY A 151 1.96 11.96 -1.81
C GLY A 151 1.95 13.08 -0.77
N SER A 152 1.26 14.18 -1.06
CA SER A 152 1.17 15.31 -0.12
C SER A 152 0.41 14.98 1.17
N ILE A 153 -0.59 14.11 1.13
CA ILE A 153 -1.30 13.60 2.31
C ILE A 153 -0.34 12.79 3.19
N PHE A 154 0.46 11.92 2.57
CA PHE A 154 1.49 11.16 3.28
C PHE A 154 2.55 12.09 3.89
N GLU A 155 3.14 13.01 3.10
CA GLU A 155 4.13 13.97 3.57
C GLU A 155 3.64 14.80 4.76
N GLN A 156 2.40 15.30 4.68
CA GLN A 156 1.78 16.05 5.76
C GLN A 156 1.57 15.20 7.02
N THR A 157 1.24 13.93 6.86
CA THR A 157 1.08 12.98 7.97
C THR A 157 2.42 12.78 8.71
N ILE A 158 3.53 12.64 7.97
CA ILE A 158 4.87 12.56 8.54
C ILE A 158 5.27 13.89 9.19
N ALA A 159 5.09 15.01 8.49
CA ALA A 159 5.49 16.34 8.97
C ALA A 159 4.75 16.76 10.24
N SER A 160 3.49 16.34 10.41
CA SER A 160 2.69 16.60 11.61
C SER A 160 3.04 15.68 12.79
N GLY A 161 3.92 14.69 12.60
CA GLY A 161 4.30 13.72 13.64
C GLY A 161 3.23 12.68 13.96
N LYS A 162 2.18 12.57 13.16
CA LYS A 162 1.16 11.51 13.30
C LYS A 162 1.76 10.13 13.07
N PHE A 163 2.68 10.02 12.10
CA PHE A 163 3.48 8.83 11.85
C PHE A 163 4.97 9.15 11.88
N PRO A 164 5.82 8.19 12.28
CA PRO A 164 7.25 8.32 12.09
C PRO A 164 7.61 8.18 10.60
N LEU A 165 8.74 8.75 10.18
CA LEU A 165 9.38 8.41 8.93
C LEU A 165 10.11 7.07 9.11
N ASP A 166 9.47 5.99 8.71
CA ASP A 166 9.96 4.62 8.84
C ASP A 166 10.45 4.09 7.49
N GLN A 167 11.74 3.84 7.35
CA GLN A 167 12.33 3.30 6.13
C GLN A 167 11.90 1.85 5.82
N ASN A 168 11.31 1.17 6.82
CA ASN A 168 10.72 -0.15 6.69
C ASN A 168 9.19 -0.10 6.65
N GLY A 169 8.62 1.09 6.46
CA GLY A 169 7.21 1.36 6.40
C GLY A 169 6.64 1.23 4.99
N ALA A 170 5.43 0.68 4.89
CA ALA A 170 4.52 0.77 3.76
C ALA A 170 3.31 1.60 4.21
N TYR A 171 3.09 2.74 3.57
CA TYR A 171 2.05 3.68 3.95
C TYR A 171 0.93 3.65 2.94
N PHE A 172 -0.29 3.42 3.40
CA PHE A 172 -1.46 3.33 2.55
C PHE A 172 -2.39 4.52 2.79
N VAL A 173 -2.65 5.30 1.76
CA VAL A 173 -3.72 6.30 1.74
C VAL A 173 -4.96 5.62 1.20
N ILE A 174 -5.95 5.41 2.07
CA ILE A 174 -7.17 4.68 1.78
C ILE A 174 -8.33 5.68 1.79
N THR A 175 -9.01 5.88 0.66
CA THR A 175 -10.02 6.91 0.54
C THR A 175 -11.41 6.43 0.91
N SER A 176 -12.28 7.34 1.42
CA SER A 176 -13.72 7.10 1.53
C SER A 176 -14.39 7.06 0.14
N ALA A 177 -15.61 6.53 0.06
CA ALA A 177 -16.30 6.29 -1.21
C ALA A 177 -16.64 7.57 -2.00
N ASP A 178 -16.74 8.71 -1.35
CA ASP A 178 -17.01 10.00 -1.97
C ASP A 178 -15.79 10.70 -2.55
N VAL A 179 -14.57 10.19 -2.30
CA VAL A 179 -13.31 10.73 -2.81
C VAL A 179 -12.99 10.12 -4.18
N ASP A 180 -12.67 10.98 -5.12
CA ASP A 180 -12.26 10.62 -6.49
C ASP A 180 -10.74 10.83 -6.66
N GLU A 181 -10.02 9.78 -6.98
CA GLU A 181 -8.65 9.94 -7.45
C GLU A 181 -8.70 10.04 -8.99
N THR A 182 -8.32 11.21 -9.51
CA THR A 182 -8.65 11.66 -10.87
C THR A 182 -7.70 11.16 -11.95
N SER A 183 -6.61 10.48 -11.59
CA SER A 183 -5.62 9.95 -12.53
C SER A 183 -6.05 8.63 -13.18
N GLY A 184 -7.11 7.99 -12.69
CA GLY A 184 -7.68 6.79 -13.31
C GLY A 184 -8.34 5.79 -12.38
N SER A 185 -8.53 6.12 -11.10
CA SER A 185 -9.29 5.27 -10.17
C SER A 185 -10.71 5.02 -10.70
N CYS A 186 -11.24 3.82 -10.46
CA CYS A 186 -12.55 3.38 -10.98
C CYS A 186 -12.69 3.28 -12.50
N THR A 187 -11.67 3.61 -13.27
CA THR A 187 -11.71 3.56 -14.75
C THR A 187 -10.56 2.78 -15.37
N THR A 188 -9.39 2.83 -14.75
CA THR A 188 -8.17 2.16 -15.22
C THR A 188 -7.61 1.24 -14.13
N TYR A 189 -7.71 1.63 -12.87
CA TYR A 189 -7.19 0.89 -11.71
C TYR A 189 -8.06 1.15 -10.47
N CYS A 190 -7.83 0.37 -9.42
CA CYS A 190 -8.48 0.50 -8.12
C CYS A 190 -7.52 0.95 -7.03
N ALA A 191 -6.24 0.66 -7.22
CA ALA A 191 -5.15 0.98 -6.32
C ALA A 191 -3.86 1.13 -7.12
N TRP A 192 -2.83 1.67 -6.48
CA TRP A 192 -1.45 1.68 -6.98
C TRP A 192 -0.48 1.85 -5.82
N HIS A 193 0.77 1.42 -6.01
CA HIS A 193 1.88 1.76 -5.12
C HIS A 193 2.92 2.62 -5.84
N GLY A 194 3.76 3.27 -5.06
CA GLY A 194 4.82 4.13 -5.56
C GLY A 194 5.86 4.41 -4.50
N VAL A 195 6.82 5.26 -4.84
CA VAL A 195 7.85 5.71 -3.91
C VAL A 195 7.80 7.22 -3.76
N ASP A 196 7.74 7.70 -2.53
CA ASP A 196 7.94 9.10 -2.21
C ASP A 196 9.38 9.35 -1.74
N VAL A 197 9.92 10.52 -2.09
CA VAL A 197 11.30 10.91 -1.81
C VAL A 197 11.31 12.05 -0.81
N LEU A 198 11.37 11.71 0.46
CA LEU A 198 11.40 12.71 1.53
C LEU A 198 12.81 13.20 1.82
N THR A 199 12.96 14.51 1.93
CA THR A 199 14.18 15.13 2.46
C THR A 199 13.93 15.53 3.92
N PRO A 200 14.49 14.80 4.91
CA PRO A 200 14.27 15.12 6.31
C PRO A 200 14.68 16.56 6.65
N PHE A 201 13.79 17.32 7.27
CA PHE A 201 14.10 18.64 7.77
C PHE A 201 15.16 18.57 8.86
N ARG A 202 16.26 19.32 8.73
CA ARG A 202 17.15 19.63 9.86
C ARG A 202 16.62 20.83 10.61
N SER A 203 16.45 20.70 11.91
CA SER A 203 16.36 21.86 12.78
C SER A 203 17.64 22.68 12.65
N THR A 204 17.48 23.97 12.46
CA THR A 204 18.54 24.98 12.27
C THR A 204 19.64 24.87 13.32
N GLY A 205 20.88 24.57 12.91
CA GLY A 205 22.04 24.71 13.80
C GLY A 205 23.32 23.95 13.47
N SER A 206 23.37 23.10 12.45
CA SER A 206 24.64 22.40 12.12
C SER A 206 24.84 22.30 10.62
N ALA A 207 25.83 23.04 10.14
CA ALA A 207 26.20 23.17 8.71
C ALA A 207 27.10 22.03 8.22
N LEU A 208 26.74 20.76 8.44
CA LEU A 208 27.52 19.66 7.88
C LEU A 208 26.61 18.52 7.38
N ARG A 209 26.57 18.34 6.07
CA ARG A 209 25.88 17.39 5.20
C ARG A 209 24.39 17.73 4.95
N SER A 210 24.06 17.86 3.67
CA SER A 210 22.66 17.75 3.21
C SER A 210 22.09 16.43 3.72
N PRO A 211 20.89 16.43 4.33
CA PRO A 211 20.23 15.17 4.69
C PRO A 211 20.05 14.35 3.41
N SER A 212 20.46 13.10 3.44
CA SER A 212 20.17 12.17 2.34
C SER A 212 18.66 12.00 2.23
N SER A 213 18.12 12.12 1.03
CA SER A 213 16.73 11.80 0.76
C SER A 213 16.43 10.35 1.14
N VAL A 214 15.24 10.13 1.67
CA VAL A 214 14.74 8.80 2.07
C VAL A 214 13.62 8.43 1.12
N ASN A 215 13.76 7.28 0.46
CA ASN A 215 12.71 6.70 -0.36
C ASN A 215 11.77 5.89 0.53
N VAL A 216 10.49 6.16 0.45
CA VAL A 216 9.46 5.53 1.28
C VAL A 216 8.32 5.01 0.40
N PRO A 217 7.95 3.74 0.49
CA PRO A 217 6.80 3.20 -0.23
C PRO A 217 5.49 3.83 0.23
N VAL A 218 4.70 4.32 -0.72
CA VAL A 218 3.37 4.88 -0.52
C VAL A 218 2.42 4.22 -1.49
N ALA A 219 1.24 3.83 -1.02
CA ALA A 219 0.19 3.26 -1.85
C ALA A 219 -1.10 4.07 -1.72
N PHE A 220 -1.83 4.17 -2.81
CA PHE A 220 -3.21 4.62 -2.86
C PHE A 220 -4.14 3.41 -2.96
N VAL A 221 -5.24 3.42 -2.23
CA VAL A 221 -6.31 2.42 -2.35
C VAL A 221 -7.66 3.12 -2.34
N GLY A 222 -8.35 3.05 -3.48
CA GLY A 222 -9.70 3.60 -3.62
C GLY A 222 -10.74 2.73 -2.91
N ASN A 223 -11.78 3.37 -2.36
CA ASN A 223 -12.89 2.62 -1.74
C ASN A 223 -13.74 1.93 -2.82
N PRO A 224 -13.90 0.59 -2.77
CA PRO A 224 -14.71 -0.14 -3.74
C PRO A 224 -16.18 0.27 -3.81
N ASP A 225 -16.75 0.80 -2.73
CA ASP A 225 -18.16 1.27 -2.73
C ASP A 225 -18.38 2.44 -3.70
N ARG A 226 -17.33 3.15 -4.12
CA ARG A 226 -17.41 4.15 -5.18
C ARG A 226 -17.72 3.53 -6.55
N CYS A 227 -17.15 2.37 -6.83
CA CYS A 227 -17.29 1.67 -8.11
C CYS A 227 -17.23 0.14 -7.92
N PRO A 228 -18.20 -0.44 -7.21
CA PRO A 228 -18.12 -1.83 -6.79
C PRO A 228 -18.02 -2.77 -8.00
N ALA A 229 -18.76 -2.50 -9.07
CA ALA A 229 -18.68 -3.26 -10.31
C ALA A 229 -17.29 -3.25 -10.95
N PHE A 230 -16.40 -2.34 -10.61
CA PHE A 230 -15.04 -2.24 -11.16
C PHE A 230 -13.97 -2.72 -10.17
N CYS A 231 -14.12 -2.42 -8.87
CA CYS A 231 -13.09 -2.62 -7.86
C CYS A 231 -13.41 -3.71 -6.81
N ALA A 232 -14.55 -4.37 -6.88
CA ALA A 232 -14.88 -5.52 -6.03
C ALA A 232 -15.21 -6.74 -6.89
N TRP A 233 -14.71 -7.92 -6.52
CA TRP A 233 -15.08 -9.18 -7.20
C TRP A 233 -16.51 -9.60 -6.85
N GLN A 234 -16.83 -9.56 -5.56
CA GLN A 234 -18.19 -9.67 -5.06
C GLN A 234 -18.70 -8.24 -4.83
N ASP A 235 -19.31 -7.66 -5.86
CA ASP A 235 -19.71 -6.26 -5.93
C ASP A 235 -21.08 -5.98 -5.29
N GLU A 236 -21.74 -7.03 -4.83
CA GLU A 236 -23.01 -6.98 -4.12
C GLU A 236 -22.99 -7.89 -2.88
N LEU A 237 -23.83 -7.60 -1.91
CA LEU A 237 -23.99 -8.48 -0.75
C LEU A 237 -24.76 -9.77 -1.13
N PRO A 238 -24.42 -10.90 -0.51
CA PRO A 238 -23.46 -11.04 0.57
C PRO A 238 -22.02 -11.18 0.09
N THR A 239 -21.08 -10.65 0.88
CA THR A 239 -19.63 -10.86 0.75
C THR A 239 -19.10 -11.64 1.95
N PRO A 240 -17.86 -12.12 1.98
CA PRO A 240 -17.33 -12.92 3.10
C PRO A 240 -17.55 -12.30 4.47
N ASN A 241 -17.39 -10.99 4.60
CA ASN A 241 -17.58 -10.23 5.83
C ASN A 241 -18.83 -9.34 5.82
N ASN A 242 -19.75 -9.54 4.85
CA ASN A 242 -20.95 -8.72 4.63
C ASN A 242 -20.66 -7.21 4.51
N ASN A 243 -19.55 -6.87 3.88
CA ASN A 243 -19.11 -5.50 3.66
C ASN A 243 -18.31 -5.41 2.34
N VAL A 244 -18.90 -4.86 1.30
CA VAL A 244 -18.29 -4.80 -0.04
C VAL A 244 -17.00 -3.97 0.00
N ALA A 245 -17.03 -2.81 0.68
CA ALA A 245 -15.84 -1.96 0.84
C ALA A 245 -14.70 -2.72 1.53
N GLY A 246 -14.97 -3.28 2.71
CA GLY A 246 -13.94 -3.98 3.49
C GLY A 246 -13.35 -5.18 2.77
N ASP A 247 -14.18 -6.02 2.18
CA ASP A 247 -13.73 -7.22 1.44
C ASP A 247 -12.97 -6.85 0.15
N GLY A 248 -13.39 -5.80 -0.55
CA GLY A 248 -12.67 -5.31 -1.72
C GLY A 248 -11.35 -4.62 -1.37
N LEU A 249 -11.33 -3.77 -0.32
CA LEU A 249 -10.12 -3.12 0.17
C LEU A 249 -9.04 -4.13 0.55
N VAL A 250 -9.41 -5.21 1.23
CA VAL A 250 -8.46 -6.27 1.62
C VAL A 250 -7.77 -6.87 0.40
N ASN A 251 -8.51 -7.13 -0.68
CA ASN A 251 -7.95 -7.68 -1.91
C ASN A 251 -6.93 -6.73 -2.56
N MET A 252 -7.26 -5.43 -2.64
CA MET A 252 -6.38 -4.42 -3.21
C MET A 252 -5.14 -4.18 -2.33
N ILE A 253 -5.31 -4.11 -1.01
CA ILE A 253 -4.17 -3.96 -0.09
C ILE A 253 -3.24 -5.17 -0.15
N ALA A 254 -3.79 -6.38 -0.30
CA ALA A 254 -2.99 -7.59 -0.49
C ALA A 254 -2.13 -7.53 -1.76
N HIS A 255 -2.69 -7.01 -2.85
CA HIS A 255 -2.01 -6.76 -4.12
C HIS A 255 -0.88 -5.75 -3.94
N GLU A 256 -1.20 -4.53 -3.55
CA GLU A 256 -0.23 -3.44 -3.45
C GLU A 256 0.87 -3.71 -2.41
N LEU A 257 0.54 -4.38 -1.31
CA LEU A 257 1.55 -4.75 -0.32
C LEU A 257 2.52 -5.81 -0.85
N SER A 258 2.02 -6.77 -1.66
CA SER A 258 2.88 -7.79 -2.26
C SER A 258 3.86 -7.17 -3.26
N GLU A 259 3.40 -6.23 -4.05
CA GLU A 259 4.26 -5.48 -4.98
C GLU A 259 5.22 -4.55 -4.24
N THR A 260 4.71 -3.80 -3.25
CA THR A 260 5.53 -2.93 -2.41
C THR A 260 6.72 -3.67 -1.75
N VAL A 261 6.51 -4.89 -1.25
CA VAL A 261 7.62 -5.60 -0.59
C VAL A 261 8.61 -6.21 -1.56
N SER A 262 8.19 -6.56 -2.77
CA SER A 262 9.04 -7.14 -3.82
C SER A 262 9.70 -6.09 -4.72
N ASP A 263 9.09 -4.91 -4.86
CA ASP A 263 9.62 -3.81 -5.68
C ASP A 263 9.30 -2.42 -5.11
N PRO A 264 9.78 -2.08 -3.92
CA PRO A 264 9.41 -0.84 -3.22
C PRO A 264 9.80 0.44 -3.94
N ARG A 265 10.56 0.35 -5.05
CA ARG A 265 11.08 1.51 -5.79
C ARG A 265 10.87 1.43 -7.30
N GLY A 266 10.18 0.43 -7.81
CA GLY A 266 10.05 0.19 -9.24
C GLY A 266 11.37 -0.20 -9.93
N THR A 267 12.29 -0.84 -9.21
CA THR A 267 13.64 -1.16 -9.69
C THR A 267 14.11 -2.56 -9.33
N ALA A 268 13.28 -3.38 -8.69
CA ALA A 268 13.64 -4.70 -8.20
C ALA A 268 13.02 -5.82 -9.04
N TRP A 269 11.76 -6.18 -8.83
CA TRP A 269 11.16 -7.35 -9.44
C TRP A 269 9.94 -7.01 -10.28
N TYR A 270 10.08 -6.97 -11.61
CA TYR A 270 8.99 -6.78 -12.56
C TYR A 270 9.25 -7.51 -13.87
N SER A 271 8.18 -7.71 -14.67
CA SER A 271 8.29 -8.39 -15.96
C SER A 271 8.76 -7.42 -17.04
N PHE A 272 9.78 -7.81 -17.81
CA PHE A 272 10.26 -7.04 -18.94
C PHE A 272 9.61 -7.49 -20.26
N ASN A 273 9.27 -8.77 -20.35
CA ASN A 273 8.80 -9.41 -21.58
C ASN A 273 7.28 -9.52 -21.68
N GLN A 274 6.54 -9.25 -20.62
CA GLN A 274 5.07 -9.27 -20.61
C GLN A 274 4.50 -7.99 -21.21
N LYS A 275 3.25 -8.02 -21.63
CA LYS A 275 2.50 -6.84 -22.08
C LYS A 275 1.27 -6.67 -21.18
N PRO A 276 1.08 -5.51 -20.56
CA PRO A 276 1.99 -4.36 -20.55
C PRO A 276 3.33 -4.67 -19.87
N LYS A 277 4.39 -3.94 -20.23
CA LYS A 277 5.69 -4.05 -19.58
C LYS A 277 5.62 -3.52 -18.15
N GLY A 278 6.42 -4.08 -17.25
CA GLY A 278 6.52 -3.63 -15.87
C GLY A 278 5.49 -4.28 -14.95
N GLN A 279 4.80 -5.36 -15.37
CA GLN A 279 3.90 -6.07 -14.47
C GLN A 279 4.66 -6.70 -13.31
N GLU A 280 4.11 -6.58 -12.12
CA GLU A 280 4.67 -7.10 -10.87
C GLU A 280 3.94 -8.38 -10.42
N ASN A 281 4.21 -8.82 -9.22
CA ASN A 281 3.73 -10.12 -8.73
C ASN A 281 2.22 -10.17 -8.48
N GLY A 282 1.58 -9.05 -8.14
CA GLY A 282 0.14 -8.92 -8.05
C GLY A 282 -0.52 -8.90 -9.43
N ASP A 283 0.06 -8.11 -10.36
CA ASP A 283 -0.45 -7.90 -11.71
C ASP A 283 -0.56 -9.17 -12.54
N LEU A 284 0.49 -10.01 -12.52
CA LEU A 284 0.50 -11.26 -13.29
C LEU A 284 -0.62 -12.22 -12.90
N CYS A 285 -1.18 -12.05 -11.72
CA CYS A 285 -2.25 -12.88 -11.18
C CYS A 285 -3.54 -12.11 -10.90
N GLN A 286 -3.62 -10.85 -11.35
CA GLN A 286 -4.75 -9.98 -11.05
C GLN A 286 -6.08 -10.64 -11.39
N TRP A 287 -7.08 -10.43 -10.51
CA TRP A 287 -8.43 -10.96 -10.66
C TRP A 287 -8.54 -12.48 -10.82
N THR A 288 -7.51 -13.23 -10.46
CA THR A 288 -7.57 -14.69 -10.43
C THR A 288 -7.64 -15.19 -8.98
N PHE A 289 -8.68 -15.94 -8.63
CA PHE A 289 -8.97 -16.29 -7.24
C PHE A 289 -8.74 -17.77 -6.92
N GLY A 290 -8.58 -18.63 -7.94
CA GLY A 290 -8.41 -20.06 -7.74
C GLY A 290 -9.67 -20.74 -7.22
N GLN A 291 -9.49 -21.83 -6.45
CA GLN A 291 -10.61 -22.54 -5.85
C GLN A 291 -11.18 -21.73 -4.67
N THR A 292 -12.50 -21.70 -4.59
CA THR A 292 -13.23 -21.02 -3.53
C THR A 292 -14.10 -21.98 -2.75
N THR A 293 -14.43 -21.61 -1.52
CA THR A 293 -15.35 -22.32 -0.62
C THR A 293 -16.58 -21.45 -0.36
N ASN A 294 -17.77 -22.02 -0.48
CA ASN A 294 -19.00 -21.30 -0.20
C ASN A 294 -19.21 -21.10 1.31
N LEU A 295 -19.68 -19.93 1.67
CA LEU A 295 -20.13 -19.61 3.01
C LEU A 295 -21.64 -19.83 3.17
N PRO A 296 -22.12 -20.02 4.41
CA PRO A 296 -23.56 -20.20 4.67
C PRO A 296 -24.42 -19.00 4.25
N ASN A 297 -23.85 -17.79 4.17
CA ASN A 297 -24.53 -16.57 3.71
C ASN A 297 -24.67 -16.49 2.19
N GLY A 298 -24.13 -17.44 1.43
CA GLY A 298 -24.17 -17.48 -0.03
C GLY A 298 -22.97 -16.83 -0.72
N SER A 299 -22.07 -16.17 0.02
CA SER A 299 -20.80 -15.68 -0.51
C SER A 299 -19.75 -16.81 -0.58
N PHE A 300 -18.56 -16.48 -1.06
CA PHE A 300 -17.47 -17.44 -1.15
C PHE A 300 -16.13 -16.79 -0.81
N TYR A 301 -15.18 -17.61 -0.34
CA TYR A 301 -13.85 -17.21 0.09
C TYR A 301 -12.80 -18.22 -0.38
N ASN A 302 -11.53 -17.86 -0.25
CA ASN A 302 -10.41 -18.76 -0.58
C ASN A 302 -9.28 -18.74 0.45
N VAL A 303 -9.23 -17.74 1.34
CA VAL A 303 -8.21 -17.61 2.39
C VAL A 303 -8.88 -17.34 3.72
N THR A 304 -8.44 -18.03 4.79
CA THR A 304 -8.81 -17.74 6.18
C THR A 304 -7.59 -17.21 6.91
N LEU A 305 -7.70 -16.05 7.55
CA LEU A 305 -6.67 -15.45 8.40
C LEU A 305 -7.30 -15.02 9.73
N GLY A 306 -6.74 -15.50 10.84
CA GLY A 306 -7.37 -15.33 12.13
C GLY A 306 -8.79 -15.92 12.13
N ASP A 307 -9.77 -15.14 12.54
CA ASP A 307 -11.17 -15.57 12.63
C ASP A 307 -12.01 -15.15 11.42
N ARG A 308 -11.38 -14.60 10.34
CA ARG A 308 -12.12 -14.12 9.18
C ARG A 308 -11.77 -14.88 7.90
N ASN A 309 -12.75 -14.92 7.01
CA ASN A 309 -12.61 -15.45 5.66
C ASN A 309 -12.50 -14.29 4.67
N TYR A 310 -11.63 -14.45 3.68
CA TYR A 310 -11.35 -13.44 2.67
C TYR A 310 -11.38 -14.05 1.27
N LEU A 311 -11.77 -13.26 0.29
CA LEU A 311 -11.60 -13.58 -1.12
C LEU A 311 -10.43 -12.77 -1.65
N LEU A 312 -9.27 -13.40 -1.76
CA LEU A 312 -8.03 -12.77 -2.21
C LEU A 312 -7.65 -13.24 -3.60
N GLN A 313 -7.16 -12.34 -4.42
CA GLN A 313 -6.50 -12.74 -5.66
C GLN A 313 -5.25 -13.55 -5.37
N ARG A 314 -4.85 -14.37 -6.33
CA ARG A 314 -3.56 -15.06 -6.29
C ARG A 314 -2.42 -14.08 -6.52
N ILE A 315 -1.24 -14.42 -6.01
CA ILE A 315 0.00 -13.67 -6.23
C ILE A 315 0.98 -14.58 -6.96
N TRP A 316 1.87 -14.00 -7.76
CA TRP A 316 2.90 -14.73 -8.48
C TRP A 316 3.98 -15.24 -7.51
N VAL A 317 4.17 -16.55 -7.49
CA VAL A 317 5.27 -17.21 -6.78
C VAL A 317 6.47 -17.25 -7.71
N ASN A 318 7.57 -16.59 -7.34
CA ASN A 318 8.79 -16.52 -8.13
C ASN A 318 9.72 -17.73 -7.85
N ALA A 319 9.17 -18.94 -7.92
CA ALA A 319 9.86 -20.19 -7.72
C ALA A 319 9.27 -21.27 -8.64
N LEU A 320 10.01 -22.34 -8.89
CA LEU A 320 9.56 -23.52 -9.64
C LEU A 320 9.02 -23.19 -11.05
N GLY A 321 9.58 -22.17 -11.71
CA GLY A 321 9.16 -21.74 -13.04
C GLY A 321 8.07 -20.64 -13.05
N GLY A 322 7.61 -20.19 -11.89
CA GLY A 322 6.62 -19.12 -11.73
C GLY A 322 5.19 -19.57 -11.93
N TYR A 323 4.30 -19.20 -11.03
CA TYR A 323 2.86 -19.51 -11.12
C TYR A 323 2.05 -18.66 -10.14
N CYS A 324 0.76 -18.50 -10.44
CA CYS A 324 -0.19 -17.84 -9.55
C CYS A 324 -0.68 -18.78 -8.45
N SER A 325 -0.55 -18.37 -7.18
CA SER A 325 -0.98 -19.15 -6.03
C SER A 325 -1.68 -18.32 -4.95
N LEU A 326 -2.33 -18.99 -4.03
CA LEU A 326 -2.84 -18.42 -2.77
C LEU A 326 -1.94 -18.75 -1.58
N SER A 327 -0.88 -19.53 -1.81
CA SER A 327 0.01 -19.95 -0.73
C SER A 327 1.38 -20.38 -1.28
N TRP A 328 2.40 -20.16 -0.48
CA TRP A 328 3.71 -20.76 -0.64
C TRP A 328 4.11 -21.38 0.69
N VAL A 329 4.30 -22.69 0.66
CA VAL A 329 4.89 -23.42 1.80
C VAL A 329 6.26 -23.83 1.29
N ASN A 330 7.32 -23.35 1.94
CA ASN A 330 8.65 -23.86 1.66
C ASN A 330 8.53 -25.39 1.68
N GLY A 331 8.87 -26.03 0.58
CA GLY A 331 8.80 -27.48 0.52
C GLY A 331 9.47 -28.02 1.77
N ALA A 332 8.66 -28.67 2.63
CA ALA A 332 9.20 -29.44 3.70
C ALA A 332 9.99 -30.54 3.02
N ASN A 333 11.30 -30.42 3.04
CA ASN A 333 12.22 -31.53 2.91
C ASN A 333 12.56 -32.02 4.29
#